data_332226ef0bbd0ce4380b2895b7cbd3fe
#
_entry.id   332226ef0bbd0ce4380b2895b7cbd3fe
#
_cell.length_a   1.000
_cell.length_b   1.000
_cell.length_c   1.000
_cell.angle_alpha   90.00
_cell.angle_beta   90.00
_cell.angle_gamma   90.00
#
_symmetry.space_group_name_H-M   'P 1'
#
loop_
_entity.id
_entity.type
_entity.pdbx_description
1 polymer ?
#
loop_
_entity_poly.entity_id
_entity_poly.type
_entity_poly.pdbx_seq_one_letter_code
_entity_poly.pdbx_strand_id
1 'polypeptide(L)'
;MQDPILYAIPIFVISVVLEALWARRHAGDDRVRGYELKDAAASMSMGLLNVFVGAFIKLLLTLPLYGWLYEHRIANLGAAWWGWIVLLFAEDCCYYWFHRVHHEVRFLWACHVNHHSSQYFNFSTALRQPLLTPVSGLVFWAPLPLLGFPVWMVLIAQSWSLFYQFWLHTEAVDRLGPLEWFLNTPSHHRVHHGKNVAYLDKNHGGIFIIWDRLFGTFAPEAERVVYGLTKDIQTFNPVRISFHEFAAIGRDVSRAPGLPAKLGYLLAPPGWSHDGSTQTATQLQRAARERVAGT
;
A
#
# COMPACT_ATOMS: atom_id res chain seq x y z
N MET A 1 1.36 20.75 16.63
CA MET A 1 2.51 19.82 16.49
C MET A 1 2.81 19.68 15.02
N GLN A 2 4.06 19.77 14.63
CA GLN A 2 4.46 19.51 13.23
C GLN A 2 4.43 17.99 12.98
N ASP A 3 4.03 17.60 11.78
CA ASP A 3 3.95 16.19 11.38
C ASP A 3 5.35 15.58 11.36
N PRO A 4 5.62 14.47 12.08
CA PRO A 4 6.94 13.82 12.12
C PRO A 4 7.49 13.46 10.73
N ILE A 5 6.62 13.18 9.75
CA ILE A 5 7.02 12.85 8.38
C ILE A 5 7.82 13.98 7.71
N LEU A 6 7.54 15.25 8.06
CA LEU A 6 8.25 16.39 7.49
C LEU A 6 9.74 16.41 7.90
N TYR A 7 10.03 15.95 9.12
CA TYR A 7 11.43 15.82 9.58
C TYR A 7 12.14 14.61 8.97
N ALA A 8 11.40 13.62 8.47
CA ALA A 8 11.94 12.44 7.81
C ALA A 8 12.35 12.71 6.35
N ILE A 9 11.86 13.78 5.71
CA ILE A 9 12.14 14.07 4.29
C ILE A 9 13.66 14.08 3.97
N PRO A 10 14.53 14.74 4.74
CA PRO A 10 15.99 14.68 4.48
C PRO A 10 16.54 13.25 4.54
N ILE A 11 16.04 12.44 5.50
CA ILE A 11 16.44 11.04 5.66
C ILE A 11 16.02 10.24 4.41
N PHE A 12 14.81 10.44 3.92
CA PHE A 12 14.30 9.76 2.72
C PHE A 12 15.15 10.11 1.49
N VAL A 13 15.47 11.40 1.28
CA VAL A 13 16.29 11.84 0.15
C VAL A 13 17.70 11.23 0.21
N ILE A 14 18.33 11.27 1.39
CA ILE A 14 19.67 10.69 1.60
C ILE A 14 19.61 9.17 1.35
N SER A 15 18.60 8.47 1.86
CA SER A 15 18.44 7.03 1.69
C SER A 15 18.27 6.65 0.22
N VAL A 16 17.46 7.39 -0.56
CA VAL A 16 17.31 7.19 -2.00
C VAL A 16 18.65 7.34 -2.72
N VAL A 17 19.44 8.35 -2.40
CA VAL A 17 20.78 8.57 -3.01
C VAL A 17 21.73 7.42 -2.65
N LEU A 18 21.79 7.04 -1.39
CA LEU A 18 22.68 5.96 -0.93
C LEU A 18 22.31 4.62 -1.56
N GLU A 19 21.01 4.29 -1.63
CA GLU A 19 20.55 3.06 -2.27
C GLU A 19 20.80 3.09 -3.79
N ALA A 20 20.61 4.22 -4.46
CA ALA A 20 20.92 4.34 -5.88
C ALA A 20 22.42 4.11 -6.17
N LEU A 21 23.31 4.60 -5.31
CA LEU A 21 24.74 4.32 -5.40
C LEU A 21 25.06 2.84 -5.14
N TRP A 22 24.39 2.23 -4.17
CA TRP A 22 24.50 0.80 -3.89
C TRP A 22 24.03 -0.04 -5.08
N ALA A 23 22.86 0.25 -5.65
CA ALA A 23 22.28 -0.45 -6.79
C ALA A 23 23.20 -0.36 -8.04
N ARG A 24 23.83 0.81 -8.27
CA ARG A 24 24.83 0.96 -9.37
C ARG A 24 26.04 0.05 -9.19
N ARG A 25 26.50 -0.17 -7.97
CA ARG A 25 27.62 -1.09 -7.67
C ARG A 25 27.24 -2.56 -7.85
N HIS A 26 25.95 -2.87 -7.74
CA HIS A 26 25.39 -4.23 -7.86
C HIS A 26 24.63 -4.44 -9.18
N ALA A 27 24.86 -3.62 -10.19
CA ALA A 27 24.16 -3.69 -11.48
C ALA A 27 24.34 -5.01 -12.25
N GLY A 28 25.29 -5.86 -11.85
CA GLY A 28 25.47 -7.21 -12.39
C GLY A 28 24.75 -8.32 -11.62
N ASP A 29 24.11 -8.00 -10.50
CA ASP A 29 23.31 -8.96 -9.73
C ASP A 29 21.89 -9.02 -10.31
N ASP A 30 21.51 -10.18 -10.80
CA ASP A 30 20.17 -10.40 -11.37
C ASP A 30 19.03 -10.13 -10.38
N ARG A 31 19.29 -10.12 -9.07
CA ARG A 31 18.30 -9.80 -8.02
C ARG A 31 18.03 -8.31 -7.91
N VAL A 32 18.92 -7.45 -8.41
CA VAL A 32 18.84 -6.00 -8.28
C VAL A 32 18.28 -5.39 -9.56
N ARG A 33 17.05 -4.89 -9.50
CA ARG A 33 16.43 -4.17 -10.61
C ARG A 33 16.96 -2.75 -10.73
N GLY A 34 17.35 -2.16 -9.61
CA GLY A 34 17.98 -0.86 -9.52
C GLY A 34 17.02 0.32 -9.73
N TYR A 35 17.53 1.38 -10.38
CA TYR A 35 16.82 2.64 -10.59
C TYR A 35 16.70 2.98 -12.07
N GLU A 36 15.51 3.47 -12.45
CA GLU A 36 15.27 4.18 -13.71
C GLU A 36 14.90 5.63 -13.37
N LEU A 37 15.59 6.59 -13.97
CA LEU A 37 15.49 8.00 -13.58
C LEU A 37 14.08 8.58 -13.77
N LYS A 38 13.39 8.22 -14.87
CA LYS A 38 12.04 8.72 -15.14
C LYS A 38 11.02 8.11 -14.18
N ASP A 39 11.21 6.83 -13.81
CA ASP A 39 10.36 6.15 -12.81
C ASP A 39 10.55 6.77 -11.43
N ALA A 40 11.80 6.98 -11.00
CA ALA A 40 12.12 7.61 -9.73
C ALA A 40 11.61 9.07 -9.67
N ALA A 41 11.78 9.85 -10.75
CA ALA A 41 11.26 11.21 -10.83
C ALA A 41 9.73 11.25 -10.75
N ALA A 42 9.03 10.32 -11.43
CA ALA A 42 7.58 10.19 -11.32
C ALA A 42 7.16 9.86 -9.88
N SER A 43 7.84 8.90 -9.24
CA SER A 43 7.57 8.49 -7.85
C SER A 43 7.76 9.64 -6.87
N MET A 44 8.89 10.36 -6.94
CA MET A 44 9.18 11.50 -6.07
C MET A 44 8.19 12.65 -6.28
N SER A 45 7.81 12.95 -7.52
CA SER A 45 6.81 14.00 -7.82
C SER A 45 5.43 13.66 -7.25
N MET A 46 5.04 12.38 -7.29
CA MET A 46 3.78 11.90 -6.69
C MET A 46 3.83 11.99 -5.16
N GLY A 47 4.96 11.62 -4.54
CA GLY A 47 5.16 11.76 -3.11
C GLY A 47 5.07 13.20 -2.64
N LEU A 48 5.72 14.13 -3.35
CA LEU A 48 5.65 15.55 -3.05
C LEU A 48 4.21 16.08 -3.15
N LEU A 49 3.50 15.73 -4.22
CA LEU A 49 2.11 16.14 -4.41
C LEU A 49 1.20 15.53 -3.32
N ASN A 50 1.44 14.27 -2.93
CA ASN A 50 0.69 13.63 -1.84
C ASN A 50 0.88 14.35 -0.50
N VAL A 51 2.06 14.90 -0.19
CA VAL A 51 2.26 15.70 1.03
C VAL A 51 1.32 16.90 1.07
N PHE A 52 1.18 17.65 -0.04
CA PHE A 52 0.28 18.81 -0.11
C PHE A 52 -1.19 18.40 -0.06
N VAL A 53 -1.58 17.42 -0.86
CA VAL A 53 -2.97 16.91 -0.88
C VAL A 53 -3.32 16.30 0.47
N GLY A 54 -2.43 15.51 1.05
CA GLY A 54 -2.63 14.89 2.37
C GLY A 54 -2.77 15.93 3.48
N ALA A 55 -1.95 17.00 3.49
CA ALA A 55 -2.06 18.09 4.45
C ALA A 55 -3.41 18.81 4.33
N PHE A 56 -3.85 19.08 3.09
CA PHE A 56 -5.14 19.72 2.83
C PHE A 56 -6.32 18.84 3.29
N ILE A 57 -6.32 17.55 2.95
CA ILE A 57 -7.35 16.59 3.38
C ILE A 57 -7.32 16.40 4.90
N LYS A 58 -6.14 16.34 5.51
CA LYS A 58 -5.99 16.25 6.97
C LYS A 58 -6.67 17.43 7.66
N LEU A 59 -6.44 18.65 7.16
CA LEU A 59 -7.03 19.87 7.73
C LEU A 59 -8.55 19.91 7.56
N LEU A 60 -9.06 19.59 6.37
CA LEU A 60 -10.47 19.79 6.04
C LEU A 60 -11.38 18.62 6.45
N LEU A 61 -10.86 17.40 6.46
CA LEU A 61 -11.66 16.19 6.68
C LEU A 61 -11.20 15.41 7.91
N THR A 62 -9.89 15.06 8.00
CA THR A 62 -9.41 14.16 9.05
C THR A 62 -9.55 14.78 10.43
N LEU A 63 -9.05 16.00 10.62
CA LEU A 63 -9.11 16.66 11.93
C LEU A 63 -10.53 16.93 12.41
N PRO A 64 -11.47 17.48 11.60
CA PRO A 64 -12.85 17.65 12.03
C PRO A 64 -13.55 16.32 12.32
N LEU A 65 -13.41 15.31 11.47
CA LEU A 65 -14.04 14.01 11.66
C LEU A 65 -13.51 13.31 12.92
N TYR A 66 -12.18 13.21 13.05
CA TYR A 66 -11.56 12.51 14.19
C TYR A 66 -11.74 13.30 15.50
N GLY A 67 -11.77 14.64 15.43
CA GLY A 67 -12.14 15.49 16.56
C GLY A 67 -13.54 15.19 17.05
N TRP A 68 -14.51 15.18 16.14
CA TRP A 68 -15.90 14.86 16.44
C TRP A 68 -16.04 13.43 17.02
N LEU A 69 -15.38 12.41 16.42
CA LEU A 69 -15.40 11.04 16.93
C LEU A 69 -14.78 10.95 18.33
N TYR A 70 -13.69 11.69 18.59
CA TYR A 70 -13.05 11.71 19.89
C TYR A 70 -13.91 12.38 20.96
N GLU A 71 -14.69 13.41 20.62
CA GLU A 71 -15.68 13.99 21.53
C GLU A 71 -16.77 12.99 21.92
N HIS A 72 -17.14 12.08 20.99
CA HIS A 72 -18.14 11.03 21.21
C HIS A 72 -17.52 9.67 21.57
N ARG A 73 -16.30 9.65 22.06
CA ARG A 73 -15.57 8.42 22.40
C ARG A 73 -16.26 7.57 23.46
N ILE A 74 -16.18 6.26 23.28
CA ILE A 74 -16.79 5.28 24.20
C ILE A 74 -15.92 4.94 25.41
N ALA A 75 -14.61 5.27 25.33
CA ALA A 75 -13.63 5.09 26.41
C ALA A 75 -12.67 6.29 26.46
N ASN A 76 -11.79 6.34 27.45
CA ASN A 76 -10.71 7.31 27.54
C ASN A 76 -9.39 6.55 27.76
N LEU A 77 -8.72 6.23 26.67
CA LEU A 77 -7.47 5.48 26.72
C LEU A 77 -6.27 6.36 27.07
N GLY A 78 -6.44 7.70 26.95
CA GLY A 78 -5.44 8.68 27.35
C GLY A 78 -4.10 8.55 26.61
N ALA A 79 -3.07 9.25 27.14
CA ALA A 79 -1.72 9.26 26.57
C ALA A 79 -0.69 8.52 27.46
N ALA A 80 -1.15 7.59 28.31
CA ALA A 80 -0.27 6.78 29.13
C ALA A 80 0.64 5.88 28.25
N TRP A 81 1.80 5.49 28.75
CA TRP A 81 2.78 4.69 27.99
C TRP A 81 2.20 3.39 27.42
N TRP A 82 1.35 2.69 28.18
CA TRP A 82 0.67 1.49 27.71
C TRP A 82 -0.32 1.76 26.56
N GLY A 83 -0.92 2.97 26.56
CA GLY A 83 -1.79 3.42 25.47
C GLY A 83 -1.07 3.47 24.13
N TRP A 84 0.23 3.83 24.10
CA TRP A 84 1.05 3.78 22.89
C TRP A 84 1.28 2.35 22.40
N ILE A 85 1.46 1.38 23.31
CA ILE A 85 1.61 -0.01 22.92
C ILE A 85 0.31 -0.53 22.29
N VAL A 86 -0.83 -0.29 22.94
CA VAL A 86 -2.14 -0.69 22.40
C VAL A 86 -2.41 0.00 21.06
N LEU A 87 -2.12 1.29 20.97
CA LEU A 87 -2.31 2.06 19.73
C LEU A 87 -1.42 1.54 18.59
N LEU A 88 -0.19 1.14 18.86
CA LEU A 88 0.70 0.58 17.84
C LEU A 88 0.06 -0.64 17.15
N PHE A 89 -0.48 -1.59 17.92
CA PHE A 89 -1.14 -2.75 17.36
C PHE A 89 -2.49 -2.41 16.73
N ALA A 90 -3.26 -1.52 17.33
CA ALA A 90 -4.57 -1.11 16.82
C ALA A 90 -4.45 -0.32 15.51
N GLU A 91 -3.47 0.58 15.41
CA GLU A 91 -3.17 1.33 14.19
C GLU A 91 -2.71 0.40 13.06
N ASP A 92 -1.78 -0.49 13.34
CA ASP A 92 -1.27 -1.42 12.34
C ASP A 92 -2.33 -2.44 11.89
N CYS A 93 -3.27 -2.82 12.78
CA CYS A 93 -4.46 -3.60 12.40
C CYS A 93 -5.38 -2.80 11.46
N CYS A 94 -5.61 -1.52 11.76
CA CYS A 94 -6.37 -0.62 10.87
C CYS A 94 -5.66 -0.48 9.51
N TYR A 95 -4.35 -0.34 9.50
CA TYR A 95 -3.55 -0.30 8.29
C TYR A 95 -3.67 -1.60 7.48
N TYR A 96 -3.58 -2.78 8.12
CA TYR A 96 -3.77 -4.06 7.45
C TYR A 96 -5.12 -4.14 6.72
N TRP A 97 -6.20 -3.79 7.39
CA TRP A 97 -7.54 -3.81 6.77
C TRP A 97 -7.70 -2.74 5.68
N PHE A 98 -7.18 -1.53 5.90
CA PHE A 98 -7.11 -0.50 4.87
C PHE A 98 -6.39 -1.04 3.63
N HIS A 99 -5.20 -1.58 3.78
CA HIS A 99 -4.36 -2.05 2.69
C HIS A 99 -5.01 -3.22 1.95
N ARG A 100 -5.48 -4.23 2.69
CA ARG A 100 -6.15 -5.40 2.14
C ARG A 100 -7.40 -5.03 1.35
N VAL A 101 -8.29 -4.22 1.89
CA VAL A 101 -9.53 -3.83 1.22
C VAL A 101 -9.26 -2.98 -0.02
N HIS A 102 -8.15 -2.18 -0.02
CA HIS A 102 -7.68 -1.47 -1.21
C HIS A 102 -7.18 -2.41 -2.32
N HIS A 103 -6.82 -3.64 -2.01
CA HIS A 103 -6.51 -4.68 -3.00
C HIS A 103 -7.75 -5.49 -3.43
N GLU A 104 -8.73 -5.67 -2.56
CA GLU A 104 -9.89 -6.55 -2.80
C GLU A 104 -11.10 -5.83 -3.42
N VAL A 105 -11.19 -4.49 -3.36
CA VAL A 105 -12.28 -3.68 -3.91
C VAL A 105 -11.75 -2.79 -5.02
N ARG A 106 -12.20 -2.97 -6.26
CA ARG A 106 -11.63 -2.31 -7.44
C ARG A 106 -11.63 -0.79 -7.37
N PHE A 107 -12.69 -0.16 -6.82
CA PHE A 107 -12.72 1.29 -6.66
C PHE A 107 -11.65 1.79 -5.67
N LEU A 108 -11.41 1.04 -4.59
CA LEU A 108 -10.36 1.34 -3.62
C LEU A 108 -8.97 0.99 -4.19
N TRP A 109 -8.86 -0.09 -4.96
CA TRP A 109 -7.66 -0.39 -5.73
C TRP A 109 -7.26 0.76 -6.65
N ALA A 110 -8.22 1.42 -7.31
CA ALA A 110 -7.93 2.62 -8.11
C ALA A 110 -7.31 3.77 -7.29
N CYS A 111 -7.56 3.82 -5.96
CA CYS A 111 -6.87 4.74 -5.05
C CYS A 111 -5.48 4.25 -4.62
N HIS A 112 -5.05 3.01 -4.98
CA HIS A 112 -3.81 2.40 -4.48
C HIS A 112 -2.90 1.86 -5.60
N VAL A 113 -3.47 1.44 -6.73
CA VAL A 113 -2.77 0.78 -7.86
C VAL A 113 -1.54 1.51 -8.39
N ASN A 114 -1.53 2.83 -8.33
CA ASN A 114 -0.40 3.63 -8.77
C ASN A 114 0.87 3.34 -7.96
N HIS A 115 0.76 2.99 -6.67
CA HIS A 115 1.86 2.55 -5.82
C HIS A 115 2.53 1.29 -6.37
N HIS A 116 1.74 0.32 -6.86
CA HIS A 116 2.21 -0.93 -7.46
C HIS A 116 2.64 -0.82 -8.93
N SER A 117 2.47 0.34 -9.56
CA SER A 117 2.67 0.50 -11.00
C SER A 117 4.14 0.61 -11.45
N SER A 118 5.09 0.77 -10.53
CA SER A 118 6.51 0.76 -10.85
C SER A 118 6.99 -0.66 -11.21
N GLN A 119 7.83 -0.77 -12.23
CA GLN A 119 8.55 -2.00 -12.58
C GLN A 119 9.91 -2.08 -11.85
N TYR A 120 10.18 -1.14 -10.96
CA TYR A 120 11.35 -1.05 -10.11
C TYR A 120 10.91 -1.09 -8.66
N PHE A 121 11.78 -1.61 -7.79
CA PHE A 121 11.50 -1.68 -6.37
C PHE A 121 12.69 -1.15 -5.58
N ASN A 122 12.55 0.06 -5.08
CA ASN A 122 13.59 0.80 -4.39
C ASN A 122 12.96 1.91 -3.54
N PHE A 123 13.75 2.66 -2.78
CA PHE A 123 13.22 3.71 -1.89
C PHE A 123 12.44 4.81 -2.63
N SER A 124 12.69 5.04 -3.93
CA SER A 124 11.84 5.97 -4.68
C SER A 124 10.43 5.41 -4.90
N THR A 125 10.28 4.08 -4.97
CA THR A 125 8.96 3.43 -5.09
C THR A 125 8.12 3.67 -3.83
N ALA A 126 8.73 3.72 -2.65
CA ALA A 126 8.03 4.12 -1.40
C ALA A 126 7.39 5.51 -1.51
N LEU A 127 7.98 6.41 -2.29
CA LEU A 127 7.50 7.77 -2.52
C LEU A 127 6.43 7.87 -3.63
N ARG A 128 6.10 6.77 -4.33
CA ARG A 128 5.00 6.71 -5.30
C ARG A 128 3.65 6.65 -4.59
N GLN A 129 3.35 7.72 -3.84
CA GLN A 129 2.18 7.77 -2.98
C GLN A 129 0.90 8.13 -3.73
N PRO A 130 -0.20 7.40 -3.48
CA PRO A 130 -1.49 7.67 -4.10
C PRO A 130 -2.12 8.96 -3.59
N LEU A 131 -2.72 9.75 -4.49
CA LEU A 131 -3.30 11.04 -4.15
C LEU A 131 -4.62 10.93 -3.36
N LEU A 132 -5.38 9.86 -3.55
CA LEU A 132 -6.72 9.69 -2.98
C LEU A 132 -6.77 8.83 -1.71
N THR A 133 -5.68 8.18 -1.34
CA THR A 133 -5.62 7.41 -0.08
C THR A 133 -5.88 8.25 1.17
N PRO A 134 -5.53 9.54 1.26
CA PRO A 134 -5.92 10.36 2.40
C PRO A 134 -7.44 10.48 2.59
N VAL A 135 -8.22 10.34 1.52
CA VAL A 135 -9.69 10.33 1.57
C VAL A 135 -10.22 8.92 1.83
N SER A 136 -9.81 7.94 1.02
CA SER A 136 -10.31 6.55 1.13
C SER A 136 -9.91 5.87 2.44
N GLY A 137 -8.81 6.32 3.07
CA GLY A 137 -8.33 5.83 4.35
C GLY A 137 -9.13 6.31 5.57
N LEU A 138 -9.85 7.45 5.49
CA LEU A 138 -10.48 8.08 6.65
C LEU A 138 -11.29 7.12 7.52
N VAL A 139 -12.08 6.26 6.92
CA VAL A 139 -12.99 5.35 7.62
C VAL A 139 -12.26 4.24 8.38
N PHE A 140 -11.07 3.84 7.94
CA PHE A 140 -10.33 2.71 8.51
C PHE A 140 -9.71 3.06 9.87
N TRP A 141 -9.25 4.30 10.06
CA TRP A 141 -8.70 4.76 11.34
C TRP A 141 -9.74 5.47 12.22
N ALA A 142 -10.95 5.73 11.70
CA ALA A 142 -12.04 6.33 12.47
C ALA A 142 -12.38 5.59 13.79
N PRO A 143 -12.26 4.25 13.90
CA PRO A 143 -12.45 3.56 15.15
C PRO A 143 -11.51 4.00 16.27
N LEU A 144 -10.28 4.44 15.97
CA LEU A 144 -9.27 4.75 16.98
C LEU A 144 -9.66 5.96 17.87
N PRO A 145 -10.02 7.14 17.31
CA PRO A 145 -10.49 8.24 18.12
C PRO A 145 -11.83 7.91 18.82
N LEU A 146 -12.72 7.14 18.19
CA LEU A 146 -13.98 6.70 18.81
C LEU A 146 -13.73 5.77 20.00
N LEU A 147 -12.71 4.91 19.95
CA LEU A 147 -12.26 4.08 21.07
C LEU A 147 -11.62 4.91 22.20
N GLY A 148 -11.25 6.17 21.96
CA GLY A 148 -10.71 7.07 22.97
C GLY A 148 -9.22 7.36 22.88
N PHE A 149 -8.58 7.04 21.77
CA PHE A 149 -7.22 7.52 21.51
C PHE A 149 -7.25 8.98 21.08
N PRO A 150 -6.47 9.87 21.71
CA PRO A 150 -6.37 11.27 21.29
C PRO A 150 -5.97 11.40 19.82
N VAL A 151 -6.62 12.30 19.08
CA VAL A 151 -6.41 12.46 17.63
C VAL A 151 -4.93 12.63 17.27
N TRP A 152 -4.20 13.45 18.07
CA TRP A 152 -2.76 13.65 17.84
C TRP A 152 -1.93 12.38 17.98
N MET A 153 -2.30 11.46 18.90
CA MET A 153 -1.64 10.15 19.03
C MET A 153 -1.86 9.29 17.79
N VAL A 154 -3.10 9.24 17.28
CA VAL A 154 -3.43 8.50 16.05
C VAL A 154 -2.62 9.03 14.88
N LEU A 155 -2.53 10.34 14.69
CA LEU A 155 -1.75 10.95 13.60
C LEU A 155 -0.24 10.68 13.72
N ILE A 156 0.30 10.66 14.94
CA ILE A 156 1.70 10.29 15.17
C ILE A 156 1.93 8.81 14.86
N ALA A 157 1.03 7.93 15.31
CA ALA A 157 1.14 6.49 15.04
C ALA A 157 1.10 6.20 13.53
N GLN A 158 0.20 6.83 12.77
CA GLN A 158 0.17 6.76 11.31
C GLN A 158 1.49 7.24 10.67
N SER A 159 2.07 8.34 11.17
CA SER A 159 3.35 8.85 10.66
C SER A 159 4.49 7.87 10.93
N TRP A 160 4.54 7.24 12.10
CA TRP A 160 5.52 6.20 12.43
C TRP A 160 5.34 4.94 11.57
N SER A 161 4.11 4.53 11.32
CA SER A 161 3.79 3.40 10.44
C SER A 161 4.31 3.66 9.02
N LEU A 162 4.05 4.85 8.45
CA LEU A 162 4.58 5.24 7.14
C LEU A 162 6.12 5.34 7.11
N PHE A 163 6.73 5.84 8.18
CA PHE A 163 8.19 5.88 8.30
C PHE A 163 8.79 4.47 8.32
N TYR A 164 8.19 3.55 9.07
CA TYR A 164 8.60 2.15 9.06
C TYR A 164 8.47 1.54 7.66
N GLN A 165 7.37 1.77 6.97
CA GLN A 165 7.11 1.19 5.65
C GLN A 165 8.05 1.73 4.56
N PHE A 166 8.63 2.91 4.72
CA PHE A 166 9.59 3.45 3.76
C PHE A 166 10.78 2.50 3.55
N TRP A 167 11.41 2.01 4.61
CA TRP A 167 12.58 1.15 4.50
C TRP A 167 12.28 -0.26 3.99
N LEU A 168 11.01 -0.67 3.95
CA LEU A 168 10.60 -1.95 3.37
C LEU A 168 10.80 -2.01 1.85
N HIS A 169 10.86 -0.86 1.17
CA HIS A 169 10.95 -0.76 -0.29
C HIS A 169 12.40 -0.82 -0.77
N THR A 170 13.06 -1.96 -0.57
CA THR A 170 14.45 -2.12 -1.02
C THR A 170 14.78 -3.55 -1.43
N GLU A 171 15.66 -3.69 -2.41
CA GLU A 171 16.32 -4.94 -2.78
C GLU A 171 17.65 -5.14 -2.05
N ALA A 172 18.14 -4.12 -1.31
CA ALA A 172 19.43 -4.16 -0.62
C ALA A 172 19.42 -5.03 0.64
N VAL A 173 18.24 -5.31 1.20
CA VAL A 173 18.07 -6.12 2.40
C VAL A 173 17.45 -7.46 2.02
N ASP A 174 18.15 -8.54 2.31
CA ASP A 174 17.68 -9.91 2.15
C ASP A 174 16.75 -10.28 3.33
N ARG A 175 16.59 -11.56 3.61
CA ARG A 175 15.76 -12.05 4.72
C ARG A 175 16.37 -11.72 6.08
N LEU A 176 15.51 -11.37 7.01
CA LEU A 176 15.92 -11.03 8.39
C LEU A 176 15.71 -12.19 9.39
N GLY A 177 15.54 -13.42 8.90
CA GLY A 177 15.45 -14.61 9.71
C GLY A 177 14.28 -14.59 10.71
N PRO A 178 14.52 -14.84 12.03
CA PRO A 178 13.43 -14.96 13.00
C PRO A 178 12.55 -13.72 13.16
N LEU A 179 13.05 -12.52 12.82
CA LEU A 179 12.26 -11.29 12.86
C LEU A 179 11.08 -11.33 11.89
N GLU A 180 11.17 -12.09 10.81
CA GLU A 180 10.13 -12.27 9.80
C GLU A 180 8.91 -13.07 10.29
N TRP A 181 8.98 -13.66 11.47
CA TRP A 181 7.80 -14.27 12.09
C TRP A 181 6.80 -13.22 12.56
N PHE A 182 7.29 -12.06 12.96
CA PHE A 182 6.52 -11.02 13.61
C PHE A 182 6.46 -9.73 12.83
N LEU A 183 7.61 -9.26 12.33
CA LEU A 183 7.73 -8.00 11.59
C LEU A 183 7.51 -8.20 10.09
N ASN A 184 6.89 -7.21 9.46
CA ASN A 184 6.96 -7.04 8.03
C ASN A 184 8.38 -6.58 7.65
N THR A 185 8.96 -7.16 6.60
CA THR A 185 10.35 -6.95 6.19
C THR A 185 10.43 -6.65 4.69
N PRO A 186 11.56 -6.17 4.16
CA PRO A 186 11.71 -5.97 2.72
C PRO A 186 11.39 -7.23 1.91
N SER A 187 11.75 -8.43 2.38
CA SER A 187 11.39 -9.71 1.74
C SER A 187 9.87 -9.88 1.60
N HIS A 188 9.12 -9.62 2.66
CA HIS A 188 7.66 -9.70 2.62
C HIS A 188 7.04 -8.63 1.71
N HIS A 189 7.61 -7.43 1.72
CA HIS A 189 7.07 -6.32 0.95
C HIS A 189 7.43 -6.41 -0.54
N ARG A 190 8.56 -7.04 -0.89
CA ARG A 190 8.85 -7.44 -2.28
C ARG A 190 7.77 -8.37 -2.82
N VAL A 191 7.37 -9.40 -2.05
CA VAL A 191 6.25 -10.29 -2.40
C VAL A 191 4.97 -9.49 -2.62
N HIS A 192 4.66 -8.55 -1.73
CA HIS A 192 3.49 -7.70 -1.84
C HIS A 192 3.45 -6.90 -3.17
N HIS A 193 4.59 -6.36 -3.61
CA HIS A 193 4.73 -5.65 -4.86
C HIS A 193 4.90 -6.56 -6.09
N GLY A 194 4.93 -7.88 -5.89
CA GLY A 194 5.14 -8.86 -6.95
C GLY A 194 3.88 -9.10 -7.78
N LYS A 195 4.02 -9.07 -9.12
CA LYS A 195 2.95 -9.50 -10.05
C LYS A 195 2.97 -10.99 -10.39
N ASN A 196 3.88 -11.75 -9.77
CA ASN A 196 3.86 -13.21 -9.82
C ASN A 196 2.50 -13.73 -9.33
N VAL A 197 1.91 -14.70 -10.01
CA VAL A 197 0.55 -15.17 -9.67
C VAL A 197 0.43 -15.62 -8.21
N ALA A 198 1.46 -16.28 -7.68
CA ALA A 198 1.48 -16.73 -6.28
C ALA A 198 1.52 -15.57 -5.25
N TYR A 199 1.93 -14.38 -5.67
CA TYR A 199 2.16 -13.21 -4.83
C TYR A 199 1.01 -12.20 -4.85
N LEU A 200 0.08 -12.32 -5.82
CA LEU A 200 -1.06 -11.41 -5.92
C LEU A 200 -1.88 -11.42 -4.63
N ASP A 201 -2.20 -10.23 -4.14
CA ASP A 201 -2.99 -9.99 -2.92
C ASP A 201 -2.42 -10.71 -1.68
N LYS A 202 -1.10 -10.61 -1.48
CA LYS A 202 -0.38 -11.14 -0.32
C LYS A 202 0.36 -10.05 0.45
N ASN A 203 0.61 -10.31 1.76
CA ASN A 203 1.46 -9.53 2.65
C ASN A 203 1.06 -8.05 2.78
N HIS A 204 -0.17 -7.81 3.26
CA HIS A 204 -0.75 -6.46 3.42
C HIS A 204 -0.30 -5.74 4.71
N GLY A 205 0.42 -6.40 5.62
CA GLY A 205 0.86 -5.82 6.89
C GLY A 205 1.67 -4.54 6.74
N GLY A 206 1.51 -3.61 7.66
CA GLY A 206 2.33 -2.40 7.76
C GLY A 206 3.64 -2.68 8.49
N ILE A 207 3.61 -2.64 9.82
CA ILE A 207 4.76 -2.94 10.69
C ILE A 207 4.82 -4.44 10.97
N PHE A 208 3.67 -5.07 11.23
CA PHE A 208 3.60 -6.47 11.66
C PHE A 208 3.02 -7.36 10.55
N ILE A 209 3.72 -8.48 10.26
CA ILE A 209 3.26 -9.53 9.34
C ILE A 209 2.28 -10.50 10.00
N ILE A 210 2.07 -10.39 11.31
CA ILE A 210 1.19 -11.27 12.08
C ILE A 210 -0.25 -11.24 11.58
N TRP A 211 -0.71 -10.10 11.06
CA TRP A 211 -2.06 -9.97 10.50
C TRP A 211 -2.24 -10.84 9.26
N ASP A 212 -1.26 -10.84 8.36
CA ASP A 212 -1.28 -11.71 7.18
C ASP A 212 -1.28 -13.18 7.55
N ARG A 213 -0.53 -13.56 8.59
CA ARG A 213 -0.55 -14.94 9.12
C ARG A 213 -1.90 -15.28 9.74
N LEU A 214 -2.49 -14.37 10.51
CA LEU A 214 -3.76 -14.56 11.18
C LEU A 214 -4.93 -14.66 10.19
N PHE A 215 -4.92 -13.81 9.16
CA PHE A 215 -6.02 -13.71 8.20
C PHE A 215 -5.75 -14.44 6.86
N GLY A 216 -4.67 -15.23 6.76
CA GLY A 216 -4.40 -16.15 5.65
C GLY A 216 -3.91 -15.47 4.36
N THR A 217 -3.39 -14.25 4.45
CA THR A 217 -2.82 -13.51 3.31
C THR A 217 -1.29 -13.56 3.24
N PHE A 218 -0.64 -14.32 4.12
CA PHE A 218 0.81 -14.45 4.14
C PHE A 218 1.33 -15.30 2.97
N ALA A 219 2.41 -14.86 2.34
CA ALA A 219 3.24 -15.64 1.42
C ALA A 219 4.73 -15.34 1.64
N PRO A 220 5.62 -16.36 1.72
CA PRO A 220 7.06 -16.12 1.76
C PRO A 220 7.57 -15.76 0.37
N GLU A 221 8.72 -15.08 0.28
CA GLU A 221 9.44 -14.86 -0.97
C GLU A 221 10.10 -16.19 -1.40
N ALA A 222 9.41 -16.97 -2.23
CA ALA A 222 9.83 -18.31 -2.67
C ALA A 222 10.50 -18.30 -4.05
N GLU A 223 10.21 -17.32 -4.89
CA GLU A 223 10.75 -17.15 -6.23
C GLU A 223 11.12 -15.69 -6.49
N ARG A 224 11.88 -15.43 -7.53
CA ARG A 224 12.25 -14.08 -7.93
C ARG A 224 11.00 -13.23 -8.16
N VAL A 225 10.95 -12.07 -7.53
CA VAL A 225 9.84 -11.14 -7.68
C VAL A 225 9.92 -10.42 -9.01
N VAL A 226 8.78 -10.33 -9.69
CA VAL A 226 8.59 -9.52 -10.90
C VAL A 226 7.66 -8.37 -10.53
N TYR A 227 8.19 -7.13 -10.56
CA TYR A 227 7.45 -5.95 -10.16
C TYR A 227 6.58 -5.36 -11.27
N GLY A 228 5.63 -4.53 -10.90
CA GLY A 228 4.67 -3.88 -11.78
C GLY A 228 3.27 -4.47 -11.68
N LEU A 229 2.39 -4.05 -12.57
CA LEU A 229 1.02 -4.55 -12.67
C LEU A 229 0.95 -5.76 -13.59
N THR A 230 -0.07 -6.61 -13.43
CA THR A 230 -0.35 -7.72 -14.37
C THR A 230 -0.54 -7.21 -15.80
N LYS A 231 -1.02 -5.97 -15.94
CA LYS A 231 -1.05 -5.21 -17.18
C LYS A 231 -0.37 -3.86 -16.95
N ASP A 232 0.90 -3.76 -17.33
CA ASP A 232 1.71 -2.56 -17.13
C ASP A 232 1.16 -1.36 -17.93
N ILE A 233 1.19 -0.18 -17.32
CA ILE A 233 0.65 1.06 -17.91
C ILE A 233 1.62 1.77 -18.86
N GLN A 234 2.88 1.38 -18.89
CA GLN A 234 3.96 1.87 -19.79
C GLN A 234 4.04 3.39 -19.91
N THR A 235 4.00 4.09 -18.77
CA THR A 235 4.10 5.54 -18.70
C THR A 235 4.78 6.01 -17.44
N PHE A 236 5.51 7.12 -17.53
CA PHE A 236 6.07 7.85 -16.39
C PHE A 236 5.31 9.15 -16.09
N ASN A 237 4.19 9.41 -16.76
CA ASN A 237 3.38 10.60 -16.50
C ASN A 237 2.60 10.43 -15.19
N PRO A 238 2.85 11.25 -14.13
CA PRO A 238 2.22 11.08 -12.81
C PRO A 238 0.69 11.17 -12.86
N VAL A 239 0.12 11.99 -13.73
CA VAL A 239 -1.34 12.12 -13.86
C VAL A 239 -1.94 10.84 -14.45
N ARG A 240 -1.32 10.30 -15.51
CA ARG A 240 -1.76 9.02 -16.08
C ARG A 240 -1.61 7.88 -15.08
N ILE A 241 -0.50 7.83 -14.34
CA ILE A 241 -0.26 6.84 -13.28
C ILE A 241 -1.36 6.93 -12.22
N SER A 242 -1.74 8.14 -11.77
CA SER A 242 -2.73 8.33 -10.70
C SER A 242 -4.16 7.98 -11.10
N PHE A 243 -4.53 8.16 -12.38
CA PHE A 243 -5.94 8.12 -12.79
C PHE A 243 -6.29 7.05 -13.83
N HIS A 244 -5.32 6.21 -14.27
CA HIS A 244 -5.55 5.22 -15.33
C HIS A 244 -6.65 4.21 -14.97
N GLU A 245 -6.69 3.73 -13.71
CA GLU A 245 -7.68 2.74 -13.28
C GLU A 245 -9.07 3.37 -13.08
N PHE A 246 -9.17 4.61 -12.61
CA PHE A 246 -10.44 5.34 -12.60
C PHE A 246 -11.01 5.50 -14.01
N ALA A 247 -10.15 5.81 -14.98
CA ALA A 247 -10.56 5.88 -16.38
C ALA A 247 -10.98 4.50 -16.94
N ALA A 248 -10.32 3.41 -16.49
CA ALA A 248 -10.72 2.05 -16.84
C ALA A 248 -12.08 1.69 -16.24
N ILE A 249 -12.30 1.95 -14.95
CA ILE A 249 -13.59 1.78 -14.28
C ILE A 249 -14.70 2.54 -15.03
N GLY A 250 -14.47 3.82 -15.36
CA GLY A 250 -15.45 4.63 -16.09
C GLY A 250 -15.85 4.01 -17.44
N ARG A 251 -14.88 3.49 -18.19
CA ARG A 251 -15.15 2.77 -19.46
C ARG A 251 -15.97 1.49 -19.26
N ASP A 252 -15.58 0.68 -18.25
CA ASP A 252 -16.23 -0.60 -17.99
C ASP A 252 -17.65 -0.40 -17.48
N VAL A 253 -17.88 0.52 -16.56
CA VAL A 253 -19.20 0.90 -16.04
C VAL A 253 -20.11 1.46 -17.16
N SER A 254 -19.56 2.27 -18.09
CA SER A 254 -20.34 2.82 -19.19
C SER A 254 -20.81 1.75 -20.18
N ARG A 255 -20.04 0.66 -20.33
CA ARG A 255 -20.34 -0.46 -21.27
C ARG A 255 -21.08 -1.62 -20.62
N ALA A 256 -21.10 -1.67 -19.29
CA ALA A 256 -21.67 -2.79 -18.55
C ALA A 256 -23.20 -2.91 -18.74
N PRO A 257 -23.73 -4.13 -18.95
CA PRO A 257 -25.17 -4.37 -19.08
C PRO A 257 -25.86 -4.32 -17.70
N GLY A 258 -26.62 -3.27 -17.46
CA GLY A 258 -27.45 -3.14 -16.25
C GLY A 258 -26.68 -2.82 -14.95
N LEU A 259 -27.44 -2.54 -13.90
CA LEU A 259 -26.92 -2.08 -12.61
C LEU A 259 -26.03 -3.11 -11.88
N PRO A 260 -26.36 -4.42 -11.85
CA PRO A 260 -25.51 -5.40 -11.16
C PRO A 260 -24.09 -5.46 -11.74
N ALA A 261 -23.94 -5.46 -13.06
CA ALA A 261 -22.63 -5.46 -13.71
C ALA A 261 -21.85 -4.16 -13.44
N LYS A 262 -22.54 -3.01 -13.44
CA LYS A 262 -21.93 -1.71 -13.09
C LYS A 262 -21.39 -1.69 -11.67
N LEU A 263 -22.19 -2.18 -10.70
CA LEU A 263 -21.76 -2.31 -9.31
C LEU A 263 -20.60 -3.32 -9.17
N GLY A 264 -20.63 -4.44 -9.93
CA GLY A 264 -19.53 -5.39 -9.98
C GLY A 264 -18.21 -4.74 -10.40
N TYR A 265 -18.19 -3.89 -11.41
CA TYR A 265 -16.99 -3.17 -11.85
C TYR A 265 -16.45 -2.15 -10.82
N LEU A 266 -17.27 -1.73 -9.87
CA LEU A 266 -16.85 -0.84 -8.78
C LEU A 266 -16.38 -1.63 -7.55
N LEU A 267 -17.12 -2.66 -7.16
CA LEU A 267 -17.02 -3.27 -5.83
C LEU A 267 -16.39 -4.67 -5.82
N ALA A 268 -16.43 -5.39 -6.95
CA ALA A 268 -15.76 -6.69 -7.04
C ALA A 268 -14.22 -6.52 -7.09
N PRO A 269 -13.45 -7.59 -6.83
CA PRO A 269 -12.00 -7.53 -6.88
C PRO A 269 -11.46 -7.09 -8.25
N PRO A 270 -10.28 -6.44 -8.29
CA PRO A 270 -9.60 -6.12 -9.55
C PRO A 270 -9.49 -7.34 -10.47
N GLY A 271 -9.72 -7.14 -11.76
CA GLY A 271 -9.73 -8.21 -12.75
C GLY A 271 -11.08 -8.93 -12.89
N TRP A 272 -12.09 -8.63 -12.07
CA TRP A 272 -13.43 -9.13 -12.29
C TRP A 272 -14.07 -8.51 -13.55
N SER A 273 -14.79 -9.32 -14.32
CA SER A 273 -15.63 -8.86 -15.43
C SER A 273 -16.95 -9.63 -15.46
N HIS A 274 -18.02 -8.98 -15.92
CA HIS A 274 -19.37 -9.57 -15.97
C HIS A 274 -19.50 -10.73 -16.98
N ASP A 275 -18.60 -10.76 -17.96
CA ASP A 275 -18.56 -11.74 -19.06
C ASP A 275 -17.41 -12.76 -18.92
N GLY A 276 -16.63 -12.70 -17.84
CA GLY A 276 -15.49 -13.59 -17.62
C GLY A 276 -14.28 -13.32 -18.54
N SER A 277 -14.26 -12.18 -19.25
CA SER A 277 -13.16 -11.82 -20.16
C SER A 277 -11.83 -11.51 -19.45
N THR A 278 -11.88 -11.21 -18.15
CA THR A 278 -10.72 -11.00 -17.29
C THR A 278 -10.82 -11.84 -16.02
N GLN A 279 -9.71 -12.00 -15.31
CA GLN A 279 -9.62 -12.85 -14.12
C GLN A 279 -9.11 -12.10 -12.92
N THR A 280 -9.71 -12.38 -11.76
CA THR A 280 -9.24 -11.89 -10.46
C THR A 280 -7.98 -12.65 -10.01
N ALA A 281 -7.23 -12.09 -9.03
CA ALA A 281 -6.08 -12.76 -8.42
C ALA A 281 -6.41 -14.19 -7.94
N THR A 282 -7.54 -14.37 -7.26
CA THR A 282 -8.00 -15.69 -6.77
C THR A 282 -8.25 -16.68 -7.91
N GLN A 283 -8.82 -16.22 -9.02
CA GLN A 283 -9.08 -17.09 -10.20
C GLN A 283 -7.76 -17.49 -10.86
N LEU A 284 -6.80 -16.56 -11.01
CA LEU A 284 -5.46 -16.83 -11.54
C LEU A 284 -4.72 -17.84 -10.66
N GLN A 285 -4.74 -17.65 -9.34
CA GLN A 285 -4.08 -18.55 -8.39
C GLN A 285 -4.70 -19.95 -8.41
N ARG A 286 -6.02 -20.04 -8.50
CA ARG A 286 -6.73 -21.32 -8.64
C ARG A 286 -6.33 -22.05 -9.92
N ALA A 287 -6.37 -21.39 -11.06
CA ALA A 287 -5.96 -21.95 -12.34
C ALA A 287 -4.50 -22.42 -12.36
N ALA A 288 -3.59 -21.67 -11.69
CA ALA A 288 -2.20 -22.08 -11.55
C ALA A 288 -2.05 -23.36 -10.71
N ARG A 289 -2.79 -23.50 -9.59
CA ARG A 289 -2.77 -24.72 -8.75
C ARG A 289 -3.32 -25.93 -9.49
N GLU A 290 -4.40 -25.79 -10.24
CA GLU A 290 -5.02 -26.87 -11.02
C GLU A 290 -4.08 -27.38 -12.11
N ARG A 291 -3.28 -26.51 -12.76
CA ARG A 291 -2.24 -26.90 -13.73
C ARG A 291 -1.14 -27.75 -13.09
N VAL A 292 -0.67 -27.36 -11.90
CA VAL A 292 0.39 -28.11 -11.18
C VAL A 292 -0.13 -29.45 -10.67
N ALA A 293 -1.41 -29.54 -10.25
CA ALA A 293 -2.01 -30.78 -9.76
C ALA A 293 -2.37 -31.76 -10.89
N GLY A 294 -2.48 -31.31 -12.14
CA GLY A 294 -2.80 -32.14 -13.31
C GLY A 294 -1.58 -32.66 -14.08
N THR A 295 -0.36 -32.27 -13.66
CA THR A 295 0.92 -32.80 -14.15
C THR A 295 1.51 -33.82 -13.19
#